data_f2f74a1c3efe97d6b6d62dc5fcb8ae28
#
_entry.id   f2f74a1c3efe97d6b6d62dc5fcb8ae28
#
_cell.length_a   1.000
_cell.length_b   1.000
_cell.length_c   1.000
_cell.angle_alpha   90.00
_cell.angle_beta   90.00
_cell.angle_gamma   90.00
#
_symmetry.space_group_name_H-M   'P 1'
#
loop_
_entity.id
_entity.type
_entity.pdbx_description
1 polymer ?
#
loop_
_entity_poly.entity_id
_entity_poly.type
_entity_poly.pdbx_seq_one_letter_code
_entity_poly.pdbx_strand_id
1 'polypeptide(L)'
;MDSEKKITIKEIAEMSGVSKTTVSFYLNGKTEKMSLKTKKKIEDVINETQYSPSVIARTLNSKSSKLLGVIIGDITNTFSNQIVKGIEIVAEDKGYQIIVGNSDYRFDREETYVDRMISMGVDGFIIQPTARFRKISKKIESLGKPMVFFDSKLFDIKTNWVKTNNYEVTYDTIHQCVEKGYEKFYMITANPQLISTRLERNSGFLDALDDSEIEYDVLTINEDEEKPENIANFLNERLDFSKKNLIFVPNCWALPTVFLALKDHRHHMPNLGLVGFDNLEWVNFSSPTITTIIQPAIEEGVEVAKILIDKIEDSHEVPEQQVLDCCVIWNESTL
;
A
#
# COMPACT_ATOMS: atom_id res chain seq x y z
N MET A 1 15.16 -22.41 34.39
CA MET A 1 14.79 -22.71 32.99
C MET A 1 16.10 -22.65 32.21
N ASP A 2 16.68 -23.81 31.92
CA ASP A 2 17.90 -23.90 31.12
C ASP A 2 17.63 -23.34 29.73
N SER A 3 18.39 -22.34 29.33
CA SER A 3 18.40 -21.86 27.95
C SER A 3 18.94 -22.98 27.08
N GLU A 4 18.09 -23.65 26.30
CA GLU A 4 18.50 -24.59 25.27
C GLU A 4 19.55 -23.90 24.39
N LYS A 5 20.78 -24.42 24.47
CA LYS A 5 21.91 -23.89 23.72
C LYS A 5 21.65 -24.14 22.23
N LYS A 6 21.30 -23.09 21.48
CA LYS A 6 21.06 -23.18 20.02
C LYS A 6 22.31 -23.76 19.34
N ILE A 7 22.12 -24.88 18.68
CA ILE A 7 23.18 -25.54 17.89
C ILE A 7 23.67 -24.60 16.79
N THR A 8 24.95 -24.52 16.58
CA THR A 8 25.63 -23.65 15.63
C THR A 8 26.06 -24.42 14.37
N ILE A 9 26.28 -23.71 13.27
CA ILE A 9 26.82 -24.31 12.02
C ILE A 9 28.17 -25.02 12.26
N LYS A 10 28.94 -24.61 13.26
CA LYS A 10 30.18 -25.22 13.63
C LYS A 10 29.95 -26.62 14.24
N GLU A 11 28.98 -26.75 15.13
CA GLU A 11 28.60 -28.02 15.74
C GLU A 11 28.00 -28.98 14.69
N ILE A 12 27.17 -28.48 13.73
CA ILE A 12 26.71 -29.28 12.59
C ILE A 12 27.89 -29.81 11.75
N ALA A 13 28.89 -28.97 11.48
CA ALA A 13 30.09 -29.39 10.73
C ALA A 13 30.89 -30.47 11.47
N GLU A 14 31.07 -30.32 12.77
CA GLU A 14 31.75 -31.31 13.63
C GLU A 14 30.98 -32.65 13.67
N MET A 15 29.66 -32.62 13.89
CA MET A 15 28.81 -33.82 13.94
C MET A 15 28.71 -34.55 12.60
N SER A 16 28.68 -33.83 11.48
CA SER A 16 28.66 -34.44 10.14
C SER A 16 30.04 -34.82 9.60
N GLY A 17 31.13 -34.47 10.32
CA GLY A 17 32.50 -34.76 9.92
C GLY A 17 32.95 -34.06 8.65
N VAL A 18 32.47 -32.82 8.43
CA VAL A 18 32.82 -32.01 7.25
C VAL A 18 33.26 -30.60 7.67
N SER A 19 33.76 -29.80 6.73
CA SER A 19 34.09 -28.40 7.01
C SER A 19 32.85 -27.53 7.16
N LYS A 20 32.96 -26.44 7.94
CA LYS A 20 31.92 -25.39 8.03
C LYS A 20 31.53 -24.86 6.64
N THR A 21 32.50 -24.73 5.74
CA THR A 21 32.27 -24.32 4.35
C THR A 21 31.39 -25.31 3.58
N THR A 22 31.61 -26.62 3.80
CA THR A 22 30.80 -27.67 3.17
C THR A 22 29.37 -27.65 3.66
N VAL A 23 29.13 -27.46 4.96
CA VAL A 23 27.77 -27.28 5.52
C VAL A 23 27.13 -26.03 4.95
N SER A 24 27.88 -24.92 4.86
CA SER A 24 27.38 -23.67 4.26
C SER A 24 26.96 -23.86 2.80
N PHE A 25 27.73 -24.59 2.00
CA PHE A 25 27.35 -24.91 0.62
C PHE A 25 26.07 -25.74 0.55
N TYR A 26 25.93 -26.74 1.44
CA TYR A 26 24.71 -27.54 1.53
C TYR A 26 23.48 -26.69 1.84
N LEU A 27 23.57 -25.84 2.87
CA LEU A 27 22.49 -24.95 3.32
C LEU A 27 22.09 -23.88 2.26
N ASN A 28 23.01 -23.52 1.38
CA ASN A 28 22.78 -22.57 0.29
C ASN A 28 22.47 -23.26 -1.06
N GLY A 29 22.16 -24.57 -1.09
CA GLY A 29 21.80 -25.30 -2.30
C GLY A 29 22.94 -25.54 -3.29
N LYS A 30 24.19 -25.11 -2.99
CA LYS A 30 25.36 -25.27 -3.85
C LYS A 30 25.96 -26.70 -3.69
N THR A 31 25.17 -27.69 -4.11
CA THR A 31 25.50 -29.11 -3.86
C THR A 31 26.06 -29.83 -5.10
N GLU A 32 26.27 -29.13 -6.24
CA GLU A 32 26.71 -29.76 -7.51
C GLU A 32 28.08 -30.50 -7.38
N LYS A 33 28.96 -29.99 -6.54
CA LYS A 33 30.29 -30.59 -6.28
C LYS A 33 30.35 -31.47 -5.02
N MET A 34 29.18 -31.79 -4.41
CA MET A 34 29.10 -32.54 -3.17
C MET A 34 28.71 -33.99 -3.45
N SER A 35 29.46 -34.97 -2.85
CA SER A 35 29.08 -36.35 -2.98
C SER A 35 27.75 -36.66 -2.30
N LEU A 36 26.97 -37.61 -2.85
CA LEU A 36 25.71 -38.05 -2.25
C LEU A 36 25.88 -38.49 -0.78
N LYS A 37 26.99 -39.13 -0.47
CA LYS A 37 27.35 -39.56 0.90
C LYS A 37 27.51 -38.36 1.83
N THR A 38 28.18 -37.30 1.37
CA THR A 38 28.38 -36.07 2.15
C THR A 38 27.06 -35.33 2.36
N LYS A 39 26.26 -35.25 1.30
CA LYS A 39 24.92 -34.61 1.34
C LYS A 39 24.04 -35.28 2.38
N LYS A 40 23.96 -36.63 2.35
CA LYS A 40 23.13 -37.39 3.28
C LYS A 40 23.60 -37.26 4.73
N LYS A 41 24.93 -37.26 5.01
CA LYS A 41 25.46 -37.05 6.36
C LYS A 41 25.04 -35.70 6.95
N ILE A 42 25.07 -34.62 6.17
CA ILE A 42 24.68 -33.30 6.64
C ILE A 42 23.16 -33.24 6.87
N GLU A 43 22.40 -33.84 5.97
CA GLU A 43 20.93 -33.92 6.06
C GLU A 43 20.48 -34.66 7.32
N ASP A 44 21.09 -35.83 7.60
CA ASP A 44 20.80 -36.65 8.77
C ASP A 44 21.06 -35.85 10.07
N VAL A 45 22.20 -35.17 10.17
CA VAL A 45 22.56 -34.37 11.35
C VAL A 45 21.61 -33.15 11.50
N ILE A 46 21.24 -32.48 10.41
CA ILE A 46 20.28 -31.35 10.45
C ILE A 46 18.92 -31.85 10.94
N ASN A 47 18.43 -32.98 10.45
CA ASN A 47 17.15 -33.56 10.83
C ASN A 47 17.15 -34.01 12.30
N GLU A 48 18.25 -34.67 12.76
CA GLU A 48 18.42 -35.14 14.16
C GLU A 48 18.45 -33.95 15.14
N THR A 49 19.12 -32.86 14.74
CA THR A 49 19.35 -31.71 15.61
C THR A 49 18.27 -30.64 15.47
N GLN A 50 17.33 -30.79 14.53
CA GLN A 50 16.34 -29.76 14.16
C GLN A 50 17.01 -28.38 13.90
N TYR A 51 18.23 -28.41 13.35
CA TYR A 51 19.01 -27.22 13.12
C TYR A 51 18.36 -26.34 12.03
N SER A 52 18.00 -25.14 12.42
CA SER A 52 17.58 -24.10 11.46
C SER A 52 18.63 -22.99 11.41
N PRO A 53 19.22 -22.72 10.24
CA PRO A 53 20.23 -21.68 10.12
C PRO A 53 19.61 -20.33 10.51
N SER A 54 20.25 -19.58 11.40
CA SER A 54 19.86 -18.22 11.74
C SER A 54 19.89 -17.33 10.48
N VAL A 55 18.81 -16.62 10.23
CA VAL A 55 18.73 -15.63 9.14
C VAL A 55 19.88 -14.62 9.26
N ILE A 56 20.20 -14.19 10.48
CA ILE A 56 21.31 -13.28 10.79
C ILE A 56 22.68 -13.88 10.40
N ALA A 57 22.89 -15.19 10.64
CA ALA A 57 24.13 -15.84 10.27
C ALA A 57 24.25 -16.06 8.74
N ARG A 58 23.13 -16.14 8.04
CA ARG A 58 23.10 -16.25 6.58
C ARG A 58 23.42 -14.89 5.93
N THR A 59 22.85 -13.79 6.45
CA THR A 59 23.11 -12.41 6.01
C THR A 59 24.55 -11.96 6.21
N LEU A 60 25.22 -12.40 7.28
CA LEU A 60 26.63 -12.08 7.53
C LEU A 60 27.59 -12.62 6.45
N ASN A 61 27.20 -13.62 5.68
CA ASN A 61 28.00 -14.23 4.62
C ASN A 61 27.46 -13.99 3.19
N SER A 62 26.30 -13.35 3.06
CA SER A 62 25.69 -12.99 1.77
C SER A 62 25.67 -11.47 1.60
N LYS A 63 25.80 -10.99 0.37
CA LYS A 63 25.66 -9.56 0.04
C LYS A 63 24.20 -9.07 0.14
N SER A 64 23.21 -9.97 0.32
CA SER A 64 21.78 -9.69 0.34
C SER A 64 21.12 -10.49 1.47
N SER A 65 20.20 -9.88 2.16
CA SER A 65 19.35 -10.49 3.20
C SER A 65 18.14 -11.20 2.61
N LYS A 66 17.77 -10.85 1.37
CA LYS A 66 16.52 -11.22 0.75
C LYS A 66 15.28 -10.76 1.57
N LEU A 67 15.41 -9.61 2.27
CA LEU A 67 14.34 -8.97 3.02
C LEU A 67 14.01 -7.61 2.38
N LEU A 68 12.73 -7.33 2.19
CA LEU A 68 12.23 -6.02 1.74
C LEU A 68 11.44 -5.36 2.88
N GLY A 69 11.69 -4.08 3.13
CA GLY A 69 10.89 -3.27 4.04
C GLY A 69 9.72 -2.64 3.31
N VAL A 70 8.50 -2.84 3.80
CA VAL A 70 7.28 -2.25 3.25
C VAL A 70 6.64 -1.37 4.31
N ILE A 71 6.42 -0.08 4.03
CA ILE A 71 5.75 0.85 4.94
C ILE A 71 4.44 1.31 4.31
N ILE A 72 3.35 0.98 4.98
CA ILE A 72 1.98 1.34 4.59
C ILE A 72 1.39 2.35 5.58
N GLY A 73 0.39 3.10 5.13
CA GLY A 73 -0.31 4.06 5.95
C GLY A 73 -1.25 3.42 6.97
N ASP A 74 -2.10 2.51 6.53
CA ASP A 74 -3.11 1.86 7.37
C ASP A 74 -3.33 0.41 6.95
N ILE A 75 -3.08 -0.53 7.89
CA ILE A 75 -3.24 -1.96 7.67
C ILE A 75 -4.72 -2.40 7.64
N THR A 76 -5.63 -1.59 8.15
CA THR A 76 -7.07 -1.89 8.10
C THR A 76 -7.69 -1.53 6.75
N ASN A 77 -6.99 -0.74 5.95
CA ASN A 77 -7.42 -0.30 4.63
C ASN A 77 -7.23 -1.43 3.59
N THR A 78 -8.32 -1.83 2.93
CA THR A 78 -8.33 -2.85 1.88
C THR A 78 -7.36 -2.54 0.74
N PHE A 79 -7.22 -1.28 0.35
CA PHE A 79 -6.26 -0.83 -0.66
C PHE A 79 -4.82 -1.19 -0.23
N SER A 80 -4.41 -0.82 0.99
CA SER A 80 -3.08 -1.15 1.51
C SER A 80 -2.81 -2.66 1.54
N ASN A 81 -3.82 -3.46 1.92
CA ASN A 81 -3.70 -4.91 1.95
C ASN A 81 -3.53 -5.52 0.55
N GLN A 82 -4.20 -4.98 -0.45
CA GLN A 82 -4.06 -5.42 -1.84
C GLN A 82 -2.69 -5.02 -2.43
N ILE A 83 -2.16 -3.84 -2.08
CA ILE A 83 -0.77 -3.46 -2.41
C ILE A 83 0.22 -4.46 -1.81
N VAL A 84 0.11 -4.75 -0.51
CA VAL A 84 0.98 -5.72 0.17
C VAL A 84 0.88 -7.09 -0.50
N LYS A 85 -0.32 -7.52 -0.91
CA LYS A 85 -0.51 -8.78 -1.64
C LYS A 85 0.20 -8.78 -3.00
N GLY A 86 0.13 -7.70 -3.76
CA GLY A 86 0.85 -7.53 -5.02
C GLY A 86 2.37 -7.61 -4.81
N ILE A 87 2.89 -6.95 -3.79
CA ILE A 87 4.31 -6.99 -3.41
C ILE A 87 4.73 -8.41 -3.04
N GLU A 88 3.92 -9.12 -2.23
CA GLU A 88 4.21 -10.49 -1.79
C GLU A 88 4.35 -11.46 -2.97
N ILE A 89 3.45 -11.38 -3.96
CA ILE A 89 3.48 -12.24 -5.16
C ILE A 89 4.85 -12.17 -5.85
N VAL A 90 5.37 -10.96 -6.07
CA VAL A 90 6.67 -10.78 -6.74
C VAL A 90 7.83 -11.13 -5.81
N ALA A 91 7.75 -10.76 -4.54
CA ALA A 91 8.78 -11.07 -3.56
C ALA A 91 8.98 -12.59 -3.41
N GLU A 92 7.89 -13.35 -3.31
CA GLU A 92 7.94 -14.83 -3.22
C GLU A 92 8.59 -15.45 -4.47
N ASP A 93 8.19 -15.03 -5.68
CA ASP A 93 8.77 -15.53 -6.94
C ASP A 93 10.29 -15.29 -7.02
N LYS A 94 10.77 -14.16 -6.49
CA LYS A 94 12.18 -13.76 -6.47
C LYS A 94 12.94 -14.22 -5.22
N GLY A 95 12.30 -14.97 -4.33
CA GLY A 95 12.88 -15.49 -3.10
C GLY A 95 13.17 -14.43 -2.04
N TYR A 96 12.43 -13.32 -2.05
CA TYR A 96 12.44 -12.30 -1.00
C TYR A 96 11.31 -12.54 0.00
N GLN A 97 11.52 -12.03 1.22
CA GLN A 97 10.49 -11.91 2.24
C GLN A 97 10.23 -10.45 2.52
N ILE A 98 8.99 -10.10 2.85
CA ILE A 98 8.58 -8.75 3.20
C ILE A 98 8.43 -8.58 4.71
N ILE A 99 8.77 -7.39 5.20
CA ILE A 99 8.51 -6.94 6.57
C ILE A 99 7.62 -5.71 6.45
N VAL A 100 6.38 -5.79 6.93
CA VAL A 100 5.41 -4.70 6.84
C VAL A 100 5.40 -3.88 8.12
N GLY A 101 5.48 -2.55 7.97
CA GLY A 101 5.31 -1.56 9.03
C GLY A 101 4.08 -0.71 8.77
N ASN A 102 3.17 -0.64 9.76
CA ASN A 102 1.97 0.19 9.73
C ASN A 102 2.23 1.54 10.38
N SER A 103 2.32 2.60 9.58
CA SER A 103 2.72 3.92 10.07
C SER A 103 1.57 4.74 10.67
N ASP A 104 0.31 4.42 10.36
CA ASP A 104 -0.88 5.24 10.64
C ASP A 104 -0.69 6.69 10.16
N TYR A 105 -0.03 6.86 9.00
CA TYR A 105 0.36 8.16 8.44
C TYR A 105 1.12 9.07 9.42
N ARG A 106 1.81 8.49 10.43
CA ARG A 106 2.55 9.20 11.46
C ARG A 106 4.05 9.16 11.19
N PHE A 107 4.66 10.33 11.06
CA PHE A 107 6.08 10.51 10.81
C PHE A 107 6.98 9.79 11.82
N ASP A 108 6.65 9.84 13.12
CA ASP A 108 7.42 9.18 14.19
C ASP A 108 7.40 7.64 14.05
N ARG A 109 6.31 7.08 13.55
CA ARG A 109 6.21 5.66 13.26
C ARG A 109 6.96 5.28 11.97
N GLU A 110 6.85 6.10 10.91
CA GLU A 110 7.65 5.91 9.69
C GLU A 110 9.15 5.83 10.02
N GLU A 111 9.67 6.80 10.80
CA GLU A 111 11.08 6.83 11.23
C GLU A 111 11.44 5.60 12.05
N THR A 112 10.61 5.21 13.02
CA THR A 112 10.84 4.03 13.87
C THR A 112 10.89 2.73 13.05
N TYR A 113 9.96 2.54 12.10
CA TYR A 113 9.95 1.33 11.28
C TYR A 113 11.13 1.28 10.34
N VAL A 114 11.50 2.38 9.70
CA VAL A 114 12.70 2.44 8.86
C VAL A 114 13.95 2.07 9.65
N ASP A 115 14.12 2.60 10.86
CA ASP A 115 15.28 2.29 11.70
C ASP A 115 15.36 0.82 12.11
N ARG A 116 14.23 0.24 12.46
CA ARG A 116 14.15 -1.19 12.78
C ARG A 116 14.47 -2.06 11.56
N MET A 117 13.90 -1.74 10.40
CA MET A 117 14.14 -2.47 9.15
C MET A 117 15.59 -2.35 8.69
N ILE A 118 16.22 -1.17 8.83
CA ILE A 118 17.65 -1.00 8.60
C ILE A 118 18.45 -1.92 9.53
N SER A 119 18.10 -1.97 10.82
CA SER A 119 18.76 -2.84 11.80
C SER A 119 18.58 -4.34 11.50
N MET A 120 17.47 -4.72 10.88
CA MET A 120 17.22 -6.08 10.39
C MET A 120 17.97 -6.39 9.09
N GLY A 121 18.57 -5.38 8.45
CA GLY A 121 19.36 -5.51 7.24
C GLY A 121 18.55 -5.66 5.97
N VAL A 122 17.34 -5.06 5.86
CA VAL A 122 16.54 -5.11 4.62
C VAL A 122 17.37 -4.60 3.42
N ASP A 123 17.15 -5.18 2.26
CA ASP A 123 17.88 -4.84 1.04
C ASP A 123 17.36 -3.58 0.36
N GLY A 124 16.10 -3.23 0.57
CA GLY A 124 15.47 -2.03 0.03
C GLY A 124 14.09 -1.79 0.64
N PHE A 125 13.44 -0.68 0.21
CA PHE A 125 12.20 -0.21 0.79
C PHE A 125 11.12 0.08 -0.26
N ILE A 126 9.88 -0.31 0.03
CA ILE A 126 8.65 0.11 -0.65
C ILE A 126 7.84 0.92 0.34
N ILE A 127 7.46 2.14 -0.01
CA ILE A 127 6.94 3.09 0.97
C ILE A 127 5.76 3.88 0.41
N GLN A 128 4.68 3.98 1.20
CA GLN A 128 3.64 4.98 1.03
C GLN A 128 4.04 6.23 1.85
N PRO A 129 4.65 7.26 1.24
CA PRO A 129 5.25 8.35 2.01
C PRO A 129 4.20 9.38 2.45
N THR A 130 4.28 9.84 3.71
CA THR A 130 3.65 11.10 4.09
C THR A 130 4.42 12.30 3.55
N ALA A 131 3.80 13.47 3.50
CA ALA A 131 4.46 14.71 3.05
C ALA A 131 5.75 15.04 3.85
N ARG A 132 5.90 14.49 5.07
CA ARG A 132 7.07 14.71 5.95
C ARG A 132 8.18 13.69 5.78
N PHE A 133 8.02 12.65 4.95
CA PHE A 133 8.97 11.54 4.79
C PHE A 133 10.36 11.96 4.24
N ARG A 134 10.50 13.17 3.72
CA ARG A 134 11.75 13.70 3.12
C ARG A 134 13.01 13.50 3.97
N LYS A 135 12.91 13.64 5.29
CA LYS A 135 14.07 13.46 6.19
C LYS A 135 14.50 11.99 6.23
N ILE A 136 13.55 11.10 6.22
CA ILE A 136 13.76 9.66 6.28
C ILE A 136 14.33 9.14 4.95
N SER A 137 13.83 9.64 3.80
CA SER A 137 14.35 9.26 2.49
C SER A 137 15.84 9.56 2.34
N LYS A 138 16.31 10.75 2.78
CA LYS A 138 17.73 11.09 2.80
C LYS A 138 18.58 10.14 3.63
N LYS A 139 18.03 9.63 4.74
CA LYS A 139 18.70 8.64 5.58
C LYS A 139 18.85 7.30 4.83
N ILE A 140 17.79 6.82 4.18
CA ILE A 140 17.81 5.59 3.38
C ILE A 140 18.83 5.72 2.24
N GLU A 141 18.83 6.84 1.51
CA GLU A 141 19.77 7.14 0.43
C GLU A 141 21.21 7.15 0.91
N SER A 142 21.50 7.78 2.07
CA SER A 142 22.84 7.84 2.64
C SER A 142 23.44 6.47 2.98
N LEU A 143 22.58 5.47 3.17
CA LEU A 143 22.96 4.07 3.41
C LEU A 143 23.07 3.25 2.12
N GLY A 144 22.90 3.90 0.94
CA GLY A 144 22.94 3.23 -0.36
C GLY A 144 21.84 2.21 -0.58
N LYS A 145 20.71 2.31 0.14
CA LYS A 145 19.58 1.38 -0.01
C LYS A 145 18.57 1.93 -1.02
N PRO A 146 18.18 1.12 -2.04
CA PRO A 146 17.14 1.54 -2.96
C PRO A 146 15.78 1.65 -2.26
N MET A 147 14.99 2.59 -2.73
CA MET A 147 13.60 2.76 -2.32
C MET A 147 12.71 3.09 -3.51
N VAL A 148 11.44 2.70 -3.41
CA VAL A 148 10.38 3.01 -4.39
C VAL A 148 9.16 3.48 -3.61
N PHE A 149 8.52 4.55 -4.07
CA PHE A 149 7.27 5.02 -3.49
C PHE A 149 6.07 4.42 -4.23
N PHE A 150 4.97 4.23 -3.52
CA PHE A 150 3.68 3.85 -4.10
C PHE A 150 2.57 4.76 -3.59
N ASP A 151 1.46 4.81 -4.32
CA ASP A 151 0.26 5.62 -4.04
C ASP A 151 0.57 7.12 -4.00
N SER A 152 1.52 7.54 -3.19
CA SER A 152 1.93 8.93 -2.99
C SER A 152 3.37 9.18 -3.45
N LYS A 153 3.68 10.42 -3.84
CA LYS A 153 5.03 10.85 -4.19
C LYS A 153 5.43 12.10 -3.41
N LEU A 154 6.74 12.33 -3.35
CA LEU A 154 7.30 13.59 -2.84
C LEU A 154 7.86 14.37 -4.03
N PHE A 155 7.36 15.59 -4.26
CA PHE A 155 7.67 16.38 -5.47
C PHE A 155 9.13 16.79 -5.61
N ASP A 156 9.86 16.86 -4.50
CA ASP A 156 11.26 17.34 -4.44
C ASP A 156 12.28 16.22 -4.23
N ILE A 157 11.88 14.96 -4.33
CA ILE A 157 12.74 13.79 -4.19
C ILE A 157 12.78 13.01 -5.50
N LYS A 158 13.99 12.85 -6.06
CA LYS A 158 14.21 11.94 -7.18
C LYS A 158 14.23 10.50 -6.67
N THR A 159 13.10 9.83 -6.71
CA THR A 159 13.01 8.40 -6.50
C THR A 159 11.99 7.81 -7.47
N ASN A 160 12.07 6.50 -7.68
CA ASN A 160 11.07 5.81 -8.48
C ASN A 160 9.74 5.76 -7.71
N TRP A 161 8.64 5.87 -8.43
CA TRP A 161 7.31 5.75 -7.86
C TRP A 161 6.32 5.14 -8.84
N VAL A 162 5.34 4.46 -8.29
CA VAL A 162 4.13 4.00 -8.98
C VAL A 162 2.94 4.59 -8.26
N LYS A 163 1.98 5.13 -8.97
CA LYS A 163 0.72 5.65 -8.44
C LYS A 163 -0.39 5.51 -9.47
N THR A 164 -1.61 5.81 -9.06
CA THR A 164 -2.75 5.87 -9.98
C THR A 164 -3.03 7.28 -10.49
N ASN A 165 -3.83 7.39 -11.55
CA ASN A 165 -4.27 8.64 -12.19
C ASN A 165 -5.37 9.35 -11.37
N ASN A 166 -5.08 9.60 -10.08
CA ASN A 166 -6.05 10.12 -9.10
C ASN A 166 -6.75 11.43 -9.51
N TYR A 167 -5.99 12.37 -10.08
CA TYR A 167 -6.55 13.65 -10.52
C TYR A 167 -7.48 13.44 -11.72
N GLU A 168 -6.96 12.80 -12.76
CA GLU A 168 -7.64 12.63 -14.04
C GLU A 168 -8.94 11.83 -13.87
N VAL A 169 -8.89 10.70 -13.18
CA VAL A 169 -10.08 9.86 -12.98
C VAL A 169 -11.14 10.57 -12.12
N THR A 170 -10.71 11.38 -11.15
CA THR A 170 -11.66 12.16 -10.34
C THR A 170 -12.29 13.26 -11.16
N TYR A 171 -11.48 14.04 -11.90
CA TYR A 171 -11.97 15.08 -12.80
C TYR A 171 -12.99 14.51 -13.77
N ASP A 172 -12.65 13.46 -14.52
CA ASP A 172 -13.51 12.83 -15.51
C ASP A 172 -14.81 12.28 -14.90
N THR A 173 -14.71 11.66 -13.71
CA THR A 173 -15.90 11.10 -13.03
C THR A 173 -16.87 12.21 -12.60
N ILE A 174 -16.35 13.29 -12.03
CA ILE A 174 -17.18 14.42 -11.58
C ILE A 174 -17.77 15.15 -12.78
N HIS A 175 -16.98 15.37 -13.83
CA HIS A 175 -17.46 15.97 -15.07
C HIS A 175 -18.60 15.14 -15.71
N GLN A 176 -18.46 13.81 -15.76
CA GLN A 176 -19.55 12.94 -16.22
C GLN A 176 -20.81 13.03 -15.34
N CYS A 177 -20.65 13.26 -14.02
CA CYS A 177 -21.80 13.50 -13.15
C CYS A 177 -22.49 14.84 -13.48
N VAL A 178 -21.72 15.88 -13.83
CA VAL A 178 -22.30 17.14 -14.33
C VAL A 178 -23.09 16.89 -15.61
N GLU A 179 -22.54 16.15 -16.57
CA GLU A 179 -23.25 15.79 -17.81
C GLU A 179 -24.52 14.95 -17.56
N LYS A 180 -24.56 14.15 -16.49
CA LYS A 180 -25.76 13.40 -16.04
C LYS A 180 -26.81 14.30 -15.38
N GLY A 181 -26.54 15.61 -15.27
CA GLY A 181 -27.46 16.62 -14.76
C GLY A 181 -27.46 16.74 -13.24
N TYR A 182 -26.39 16.38 -12.56
CA TYR A 182 -26.18 16.76 -11.15
C TYR A 182 -25.88 18.26 -11.08
N GLU A 183 -26.54 18.95 -10.15
CA GLU A 183 -26.53 20.41 -10.08
C GLU A 183 -25.90 20.94 -8.80
N LYS A 184 -25.76 20.10 -7.77
CA LYS A 184 -25.20 20.46 -6.48
C LYS A 184 -24.29 19.37 -5.97
N PHE A 185 -23.08 19.75 -5.56
CA PHE A 185 -22.02 18.78 -5.25
C PHE A 185 -21.52 18.97 -3.82
N TYR A 186 -21.23 17.85 -3.17
CA TYR A 186 -20.69 17.80 -1.82
C TYR A 186 -19.50 16.85 -1.80
N MET A 187 -18.37 17.30 -1.29
CA MET A 187 -17.23 16.43 -1.05
C MET A 187 -17.05 16.21 0.45
N ILE A 188 -16.99 14.94 0.87
CA ILE A 188 -16.66 14.56 2.24
C ILE A 188 -15.30 13.89 2.21
N THR A 189 -14.28 14.60 2.68
CA THR A 189 -12.87 14.23 2.49
C THR A 189 -12.04 14.35 3.77
N ALA A 190 -10.92 13.63 3.83
CA ALA A 190 -9.91 13.83 4.85
C ALA A 190 -8.99 15.02 4.50
N ASN A 191 -8.11 15.42 5.45
CA ASN A 191 -7.15 16.48 5.20
C ASN A 191 -6.31 16.20 3.94
N PRO A 192 -6.43 17.01 2.87
CA PRO A 192 -5.76 16.77 1.60
C PRO A 192 -4.23 16.99 1.66
N GLN A 193 -3.71 17.67 2.69
CA GLN A 193 -2.29 17.98 2.80
C GLN A 193 -1.44 16.82 3.35
N LEU A 194 -2.06 15.73 3.78
CA LEU A 194 -1.35 14.64 4.42
C LEU A 194 -0.54 13.79 3.42
N ILE A 195 -1.15 13.48 2.28
CA ILE A 195 -0.56 12.68 1.18
C ILE A 195 -0.96 13.25 -0.17
N SER A 196 -0.12 13.06 -1.21
CA SER A 196 -0.34 13.66 -2.52
C SER A 196 -1.61 13.17 -3.22
N THR A 197 -2.01 11.92 -3.03
CA THR A 197 -3.23 11.34 -3.61
C THR A 197 -4.50 12.04 -3.12
N ARG A 198 -4.56 12.41 -1.84
CA ARG A 198 -5.69 13.19 -1.31
C ARG A 198 -5.78 14.57 -1.98
N LEU A 199 -4.62 15.22 -2.17
CA LEU A 199 -4.55 16.50 -2.86
C LEU A 199 -5.00 16.37 -4.32
N GLU A 200 -4.53 15.35 -5.03
CA GLU A 200 -4.88 15.10 -6.43
C GLU A 200 -6.38 14.86 -6.62
N ARG A 201 -7.00 14.00 -5.80
CA ARG A 201 -8.46 13.75 -5.83
C ARG A 201 -9.26 15.00 -5.50
N ASN A 202 -8.79 15.78 -4.51
CA ASN A 202 -9.43 17.05 -4.15
C ASN A 202 -9.35 18.06 -5.32
N SER A 203 -8.18 18.20 -5.94
CA SER A 203 -8.01 19.10 -7.10
C SER A 203 -8.86 18.66 -8.29
N GLY A 204 -8.88 17.37 -8.64
CA GLY A 204 -9.73 16.88 -9.72
C GLY A 204 -11.23 17.16 -9.51
N PHE A 205 -11.71 17.05 -8.27
CA PHE A 205 -13.09 17.42 -7.93
C PHE A 205 -13.35 18.93 -8.11
N LEU A 206 -12.48 19.77 -7.56
CA LEU A 206 -12.64 21.23 -7.61
C LEU A 206 -12.57 21.74 -9.04
N ASP A 207 -11.56 21.34 -9.81
CA ASP A 207 -11.34 21.82 -11.17
C ASP A 207 -12.49 21.41 -12.10
N ALA A 208 -13.04 20.18 -11.94
CA ALA A 208 -14.19 19.74 -12.74
C ALA A 208 -15.45 20.59 -12.50
N LEU A 209 -15.65 21.12 -11.30
CA LEU A 209 -16.80 21.96 -10.95
C LEU A 209 -16.56 23.43 -11.28
N ASP A 210 -15.35 23.95 -11.11
CA ASP A 210 -14.97 25.31 -11.47
C ASP A 210 -15.08 25.50 -12.99
N ASP A 211 -14.65 24.54 -13.79
CA ASP A 211 -14.82 24.55 -15.26
C ASP A 211 -16.29 24.56 -15.68
N SER A 212 -17.18 24.06 -14.84
CA SER A 212 -18.63 23.97 -15.08
C SER A 212 -19.43 25.08 -14.38
N GLU A 213 -18.78 25.97 -13.64
CA GLU A 213 -19.42 27.05 -12.83
C GLU A 213 -20.47 26.50 -11.84
N ILE A 214 -20.26 25.32 -11.27
CA ILE A 214 -21.20 24.64 -10.35
C ILE A 214 -20.79 24.86 -8.90
N GLU A 215 -21.77 25.21 -8.06
CA GLU A 215 -21.57 25.36 -6.61
C GLU A 215 -21.33 24.03 -5.91
N TYR A 216 -20.41 24.01 -4.96
CA TYR A 216 -20.09 22.85 -4.13
C TYR A 216 -19.81 23.22 -2.68
N ASP A 217 -19.98 22.25 -1.80
CA ASP A 217 -19.62 22.32 -0.39
C ASP A 217 -18.61 21.21 -0.04
N VAL A 218 -17.66 21.49 0.85
CA VAL A 218 -16.66 20.53 1.28
C VAL A 218 -16.71 20.36 2.80
N LEU A 219 -16.81 19.11 3.26
CA LEU A 219 -16.64 18.73 4.66
C LEU A 219 -15.32 17.97 4.82
N THR A 220 -14.40 18.52 5.62
CA THR A 220 -13.19 17.81 6.00
C THR A 220 -13.42 17.05 7.31
N ILE A 221 -13.19 15.75 7.29
CA ILE A 221 -13.39 14.83 8.41
C ILE A 221 -12.07 14.21 8.89
N ASN A 222 -12.04 13.78 10.16
CA ASN A 222 -10.92 13.07 10.76
C ASN A 222 -11.23 11.58 10.88
N GLU A 223 -10.25 10.74 10.53
CA GLU A 223 -10.40 9.29 10.45
C GLU A 223 -10.84 8.64 11.78
N ASP A 224 -10.27 9.10 12.90
CA ASP A 224 -10.51 8.49 14.22
C ASP A 224 -11.68 9.09 15.01
N GLU A 225 -12.24 10.21 14.57
CA GLU A 225 -13.16 11.02 15.40
C GLU A 225 -14.53 11.23 14.76
N GLU A 226 -14.70 10.85 13.49
CA GLU A 226 -15.90 11.22 12.75
C GLU A 226 -17.08 10.29 13.04
N LYS A 227 -18.23 10.92 13.31
CA LYS A 227 -19.49 10.22 13.58
C LYS A 227 -20.47 10.44 12.45
N PRO A 228 -21.27 9.41 12.09
CA PRO A 228 -22.31 9.56 11.06
C PRO A 228 -23.25 10.74 11.30
N GLU A 229 -23.52 11.09 12.57
CA GLU A 229 -24.43 12.18 12.95
C GLU A 229 -23.90 13.55 12.51
N ASN A 230 -22.57 13.78 12.57
CA ASN A 230 -21.98 15.05 12.13
C ASN A 230 -22.12 15.21 10.62
N ILE A 231 -21.87 14.14 9.87
CA ILE A 231 -22.03 14.10 8.41
C ILE A 231 -23.50 14.30 8.05
N ALA A 232 -24.41 13.61 8.76
CA ALA A 232 -25.86 13.76 8.52
C ALA A 232 -26.32 15.20 8.76
N ASN A 233 -25.87 15.85 9.84
CA ASN A 233 -26.19 17.25 10.12
C ASN A 233 -25.68 18.18 9.02
N PHE A 234 -24.42 18.02 8.58
CA PHE A 234 -23.86 18.79 7.47
C PHE A 234 -24.70 18.66 6.19
N LEU A 235 -25.10 17.44 5.84
CA LEU A 235 -25.89 17.17 4.65
C LEU A 235 -27.33 17.68 4.78
N ASN A 236 -28.00 17.45 5.91
CA ASN A 236 -29.37 17.89 6.15
C ASN A 236 -29.56 19.41 6.04
N GLU A 237 -28.53 20.18 6.40
CA GLU A 237 -28.56 21.65 6.30
C GLU A 237 -28.39 22.14 4.85
N ARG A 238 -27.85 21.31 3.94
CA ARG A 238 -27.36 21.73 2.62
C ARG A 238 -28.06 21.05 1.44
N LEU A 239 -28.58 19.85 1.63
CA LEU A 239 -29.26 19.10 0.57
C LEU A 239 -30.52 19.87 0.09
N ASP A 240 -30.60 20.05 -1.21
CA ASP A 240 -31.76 20.64 -1.89
C ASP A 240 -32.42 19.59 -2.79
N PHE A 241 -33.44 18.91 -2.29
CA PHE A 241 -34.14 17.85 -3.02
C PHE A 241 -34.96 18.33 -4.24
N SER A 242 -35.00 19.63 -4.50
CA SER A 242 -35.52 20.16 -5.79
C SER A 242 -34.52 20.02 -6.93
N LYS A 243 -33.25 19.74 -6.62
CA LYS A 243 -32.12 19.56 -7.53
C LYS A 243 -31.58 18.15 -7.43
N LYS A 244 -30.81 17.73 -8.45
CA LYS A 244 -29.97 16.54 -8.35
C LYS A 244 -28.69 16.86 -7.55
N ASN A 245 -28.47 16.13 -6.48
CA ASN A 245 -27.33 16.30 -5.59
C ASN A 245 -26.34 15.17 -5.78
N LEU A 246 -25.03 15.43 -5.78
CA LEU A 246 -23.97 14.42 -5.77
C LEU A 246 -23.11 14.53 -4.52
N ILE A 247 -22.89 13.42 -3.84
CA ILE A 247 -21.92 13.31 -2.75
C ILE A 247 -20.74 12.51 -3.26
N PHE A 248 -19.54 13.08 -3.18
CA PHE A 248 -18.28 12.45 -3.52
C PHE A 248 -17.46 12.16 -2.27
N VAL A 249 -17.01 10.92 -2.13
CA VAL A 249 -16.23 10.43 -0.97
C VAL A 249 -14.89 9.86 -1.46
N PRO A 250 -13.84 10.69 -1.58
CA PRO A 250 -12.56 10.28 -2.14
C PRO A 250 -11.74 9.33 -1.24
N ASN A 251 -12.16 9.12 0.00
CA ASN A 251 -11.46 8.28 0.97
C ASN A 251 -12.27 7.01 1.26
N CYS A 252 -11.74 5.85 0.89
CA CYS A 252 -12.44 4.57 1.00
C CYS A 252 -12.94 4.25 2.42
N TRP A 253 -12.18 4.59 3.47
CA TRP A 253 -12.56 4.37 4.86
C TRP A 253 -13.78 5.22 5.29
N ALA A 254 -13.99 6.40 4.69
CA ALA A 254 -15.09 7.29 5.01
C ALA A 254 -16.43 6.85 4.39
N LEU A 255 -16.40 6.11 3.28
CA LEU A 255 -17.59 5.76 2.50
C LEU A 255 -18.65 5.01 3.31
N PRO A 256 -18.32 4.00 4.15
CA PRO A 256 -19.33 3.34 4.99
C PRO A 256 -20.00 4.29 5.98
N THR A 257 -19.24 5.19 6.59
CA THR A 257 -19.77 6.18 7.55
C THR A 257 -20.69 7.18 6.86
N VAL A 258 -20.33 7.67 5.66
CA VAL A 258 -21.18 8.53 4.84
C VAL A 258 -22.47 7.80 4.44
N PHE A 259 -22.36 6.54 4.03
CA PHE A 259 -23.54 5.75 3.67
C PHE A 259 -24.48 5.54 4.86
N LEU A 260 -23.95 5.37 6.06
CA LEU A 260 -24.75 5.31 7.29
C LEU A 260 -25.44 6.66 7.59
N ALA A 261 -24.73 7.77 7.40
CA ALA A 261 -25.30 9.12 7.57
C ALA A 261 -26.48 9.37 6.62
N LEU A 262 -26.49 8.73 5.46
CA LEU A 262 -27.54 8.85 4.43
C LEU A 262 -28.73 7.89 4.62
N LYS A 263 -28.82 7.14 5.75
CA LYS A 263 -29.82 6.08 5.95
C LYS A 263 -31.26 6.53 5.66
N ASP A 264 -31.62 7.76 6.02
CA ASP A 264 -32.96 8.31 5.86
C ASP A 264 -33.19 8.92 4.45
N HIS A 265 -32.14 9.07 3.63
CA HIS A 265 -32.17 9.72 2.32
C HIS A 265 -31.88 8.77 1.14
N ARG A 266 -31.47 7.52 1.39
CA ARG A 266 -31.10 6.56 0.33
C ARG A 266 -32.20 6.33 -0.71
N HIS A 267 -33.46 6.48 -0.33
CA HIS A 267 -34.60 6.33 -1.22
C HIS A 267 -34.68 7.44 -2.30
N HIS A 268 -33.90 8.51 -2.17
CA HIS A 268 -33.76 9.54 -3.19
C HIS A 268 -32.76 9.20 -4.30
N MET A 269 -31.93 8.14 -4.12
CA MET A 269 -30.99 7.73 -5.16
C MET A 269 -31.75 7.23 -6.41
N PRO A 270 -31.28 7.55 -7.62
CA PRO A 270 -30.03 8.25 -7.95
C PRO A 270 -30.09 9.79 -7.97
N ASN A 271 -31.23 10.44 -7.70
CA ASN A 271 -31.28 11.91 -7.65
C ASN A 271 -30.40 12.51 -6.53
N LEU A 272 -30.17 11.73 -5.47
CA LEU A 272 -29.10 11.95 -4.51
C LEU A 272 -27.97 10.95 -4.83
N GLY A 273 -27.05 11.33 -5.72
CA GLY A 273 -25.95 10.47 -6.14
C GLY A 273 -24.91 10.29 -5.04
N LEU A 274 -24.28 9.13 -5.03
CA LEU A 274 -23.13 8.83 -4.16
C LEU A 274 -22.03 8.15 -4.98
N VAL A 275 -20.84 8.76 -4.97
CA VAL A 275 -19.62 8.23 -5.62
C VAL A 275 -18.54 8.05 -4.58
N GLY A 276 -17.93 6.87 -4.54
CA GLY A 276 -16.84 6.52 -3.65
C GLY A 276 -15.55 6.18 -4.36
N PHE A 277 -14.55 5.77 -3.55
CA PHE A 277 -13.30 5.16 -3.99
C PHE A 277 -13.16 3.77 -3.38
N ASP A 278 -12.67 2.80 -4.18
CA ASP A 278 -12.42 1.41 -3.78
C ASP A 278 -13.63 0.71 -3.14
N ASN A 279 -13.39 -0.17 -2.14
CA ASN A 279 -14.43 -0.91 -1.40
C ASN A 279 -15.33 -1.80 -2.28
N LEU A 280 -14.79 -2.36 -3.39
CA LEU A 280 -15.56 -3.07 -4.42
C LEU A 280 -16.54 -4.10 -3.84
N GLU A 281 -16.14 -4.89 -2.86
CA GLU A 281 -17.02 -5.90 -2.25
C GLU A 281 -18.20 -5.23 -1.54
N TRP A 282 -17.90 -4.26 -0.66
CA TRP A 282 -18.91 -3.60 0.15
C TRP A 282 -19.91 -2.79 -0.68
N VAL A 283 -19.45 -2.04 -1.70
CA VAL A 283 -20.34 -1.21 -2.55
C VAL A 283 -21.30 -2.05 -3.38
N ASN A 284 -20.93 -3.29 -3.71
CA ASN A 284 -21.80 -4.22 -4.41
C ASN A 284 -22.81 -4.94 -3.50
N PHE A 285 -22.55 -5.00 -2.19
CA PHE A 285 -23.48 -5.54 -1.20
C PHE A 285 -24.40 -4.50 -0.60
N SER A 286 -24.13 -3.20 -0.82
CA SER A 286 -25.01 -2.12 -0.36
C SER A 286 -26.32 -2.08 -1.17
N SER A 287 -27.34 -1.47 -0.58
CA SER A 287 -28.62 -1.22 -1.26
C SER A 287 -29.02 0.25 -1.05
N PRO A 288 -29.06 1.06 -2.14
CA PRO A 288 -28.61 0.74 -3.49
C PRO A 288 -27.10 0.47 -3.60
N THR A 289 -26.67 -0.19 -4.68
CA THR A 289 -25.25 -0.39 -5.01
C THR A 289 -24.59 0.95 -5.35
N ILE A 290 -23.33 1.13 -4.94
CA ILE A 290 -22.67 2.45 -4.99
C ILE A 290 -21.69 2.53 -6.16
N THR A 291 -21.77 3.59 -6.93
CA THR A 291 -20.76 3.97 -7.94
C THR A 291 -19.42 4.23 -7.25
N THR A 292 -18.36 3.63 -7.77
CA THR A 292 -17.04 3.75 -7.17
C THR A 292 -15.91 3.78 -8.20
N ILE A 293 -14.87 4.53 -7.90
CA ILE A 293 -13.61 4.56 -8.62
C ILE A 293 -12.72 3.47 -8.02
N ILE A 294 -12.23 2.53 -8.83
CA ILE A 294 -11.41 1.39 -8.39
C ILE A 294 -9.98 1.60 -8.82
N GLN A 295 -9.06 1.49 -7.87
CA GLN A 295 -7.63 1.51 -8.09
C GLN A 295 -7.10 0.08 -8.37
N PRO A 296 -6.15 -0.10 -9.31
CA PRO A 296 -5.51 -1.39 -9.58
C PRO A 296 -4.45 -1.73 -8.51
N ALA A 297 -4.84 -1.82 -7.23
CA ALA A 297 -3.94 -1.90 -6.09
C ALA A 297 -2.98 -3.11 -6.13
N ILE A 298 -3.48 -4.29 -6.54
CA ILE A 298 -2.61 -5.48 -6.68
C ILE A 298 -1.55 -5.24 -7.77
N GLU A 299 -1.93 -4.67 -8.91
CA GLU A 299 -1.02 -4.35 -10.01
C GLU A 299 0.02 -3.31 -9.57
N GLU A 300 -0.40 -2.27 -8.86
CA GLU A 300 0.51 -1.27 -8.29
C GLU A 300 1.53 -1.92 -7.36
N GLY A 301 1.10 -2.83 -6.48
CA GLY A 301 1.97 -3.61 -5.62
C GLY A 301 2.97 -4.48 -6.38
N VAL A 302 2.52 -5.11 -7.47
CA VAL A 302 3.39 -5.90 -8.37
C VAL A 302 4.46 -5.01 -9.02
N GLU A 303 4.07 -3.85 -9.55
CA GLU A 303 5.00 -2.97 -10.27
C GLU A 303 6.04 -2.34 -9.32
N VAL A 304 5.66 -1.87 -8.13
CA VAL A 304 6.65 -1.33 -7.17
C VAL A 304 7.65 -2.40 -6.71
N ALA A 305 7.19 -3.65 -6.53
CA ALA A 305 8.07 -4.74 -6.12
C ALA A 305 9.06 -5.12 -7.22
N LYS A 306 8.62 -5.19 -8.49
CA LYS A 306 9.50 -5.41 -9.65
C LYS A 306 10.57 -4.34 -9.72
N ILE A 307 10.17 -3.04 -9.69
CA ILE A 307 11.09 -1.91 -9.74
C ILE A 307 12.12 -1.98 -8.62
N LEU A 308 11.70 -2.25 -7.37
CA LEU A 308 12.63 -2.34 -6.25
C LEU A 308 13.63 -3.50 -6.40
N ILE A 309 13.14 -4.69 -6.75
CA ILE A 309 13.99 -5.89 -6.88
C ILE A 309 14.98 -5.71 -8.04
N ASP A 310 14.55 -5.20 -9.19
CA ASP A 310 15.43 -4.92 -10.31
C ASP A 310 16.53 -3.91 -9.95
N LYS A 311 16.22 -2.90 -9.13
CA LYS A 311 17.23 -1.98 -8.56
C LYS A 311 18.19 -2.64 -7.59
N ILE A 312 17.73 -3.58 -6.76
CA ILE A 312 18.58 -4.32 -5.81
C ILE A 312 19.54 -5.26 -6.57
N GLU A 313 19.04 -5.89 -7.62
CA GLU A 313 19.78 -6.89 -8.40
C GLU A 313 20.59 -6.28 -9.56
N ASP A 314 20.45 -4.97 -9.80
CA ASP A 314 21.06 -4.23 -10.93
C ASP A 314 20.82 -4.94 -12.28
N SER A 315 19.58 -5.44 -12.46
CA SER A 315 19.26 -6.40 -13.51
C SER A 315 18.68 -5.76 -14.78
N HIS A 316 17.95 -4.64 -14.65
CA HIS A 316 17.28 -3.96 -15.75
C HIS A 316 17.21 -2.45 -15.53
N GLU A 317 17.04 -1.69 -16.63
CA GLU A 317 16.60 -0.30 -16.55
C GLU A 317 15.16 -0.27 -16.03
N VAL A 318 14.93 0.53 -14.99
CA VAL A 318 13.61 0.66 -14.37
C VAL A 318 12.99 2.02 -14.67
N PRO A 319 11.68 2.12 -14.86
CA PRO A 319 11.01 3.39 -15.07
C PRO A 319 11.17 4.28 -13.82
N GLU A 320 11.45 5.57 -14.04
CA GLU A 320 11.48 6.54 -12.92
C GLU A 320 10.09 6.77 -12.34
N GLN A 321 9.07 6.74 -13.19
CA GLN A 321 7.70 7.11 -12.87
C GLN A 321 6.72 6.22 -13.64
N GLN A 322 5.71 5.71 -12.95
CA GLN A 322 4.65 4.93 -13.56
C GLN A 322 3.28 5.36 -13.00
N VAL A 323 2.34 5.60 -13.90
CA VAL A 323 0.95 5.90 -13.57
C VAL A 323 0.08 4.76 -14.09
N LEU A 324 -0.77 4.21 -13.23
CA LEU A 324 -1.73 3.17 -13.56
C LEU A 324 -3.14 3.79 -13.64
N ASP A 325 -3.95 3.30 -14.55
CA ASP A 325 -5.30 3.80 -14.74
C ASP A 325 -6.28 3.18 -13.75
N CYS A 326 -7.05 4.01 -13.07
CA CYS A 326 -8.23 3.61 -12.34
C CYS A 326 -9.39 3.31 -13.30
N CYS A 327 -10.38 2.56 -12.82
CA CYS A 327 -11.64 2.37 -13.56
C CYS A 327 -12.83 2.83 -12.71
N VAL A 328 -13.89 3.31 -13.37
CA VAL A 328 -15.14 3.71 -12.72
C VAL A 328 -16.18 2.61 -12.93
N ILE A 329 -16.75 2.11 -11.83
CA ILE A 329 -17.88 1.18 -11.88
C ILE A 329 -19.14 1.96 -11.54
N TRP A 330 -19.95 2.22 -12.55
CA TRP A 330 -21.23 2.91 -12.42
C TRP A 330 -22.29 1.96 -11.89
N ASN A 331 -22.97 2.35 -10.82
CA ASN A 331 -23.94 1.55 -10.11
C ASN A 331 -25.22 2.38 -9.80
N GLU A 332 -26.21 1.74 -9.14
CA GLU A 332 -27.55 2.30 -8.87
C GLU A 332 -27.53 3.68 -8.19
N SER A 333 -26.48 4.00 -7.43
CA SER A 333 -26.40 5.30 -6.74
C SER A 333 -26.25 6.50 -7.68
N THR A 334 -25.92 6.28 -8.99
CA THR A 334 -25.76 7.35 -9.99
C THR A 334 -26.29 6.98 -11.40
N LEU A 335 -26.90 5.82 -11.56
CA LEU A 335 -27.49 5.36 -12.82
C LEU A 335 -28.93 5.83 -13.02
#